data_cc3242cb5f2a756cf4029f5d9d96da42
#
_entry.id   cc3242cb5f2a756cf4029f5d9d96da42
#
_cell.length_a   1.000
_cell.length_b   1.000
_cell.length_c   1.000
_cell.angle_alpha   90.00
_cell.angle_beta   90.00
_cell.angle_gamma   90.00
#
_symmetry.space_group_name_H-M   'P 1'
#
loop_
_entity.id
_entity.type
_entity.pdbx_description
1 polymer ?
#
loop_
_entity_poly.entity_id
_entity_poly.type
_entity_poly.pdbx_seq_one_letter_code
_entity_poly.pdbx_strand_id
1 'polypeptide(L)'
;MSISTTGEFLIESISQLQRFVELSIGVTIAVILGLLLLRYLPELFKLNPFGSTYQMMRRPTNELIQHMRLSRFHQPLRRSFGFDPSLLMVLIALAILWYVVNGVLQNFFFILRGLGWSLLQFGAGSIFTGTRYLIGSLLLAALFFLMALMSIVFVNWIFGLLRRQAWWALDRLNPLLRLFEFGGAFAGWSFMILWIAISFASLAVQAVFF
;
A
#
# COMPACT_ATOMS: atom_id res chain seq x y z
N MET A 1 9.24 6.39 -35.99
CA MET A 1 8.52 6.90 -34.82
C MET A 1 9.48 7.86 -34.13
N SER A 2 9.12 9.11 -33.92
CA SER A 2 10.03 10.06 -33.24
C SER A 2 10.07 9.77 -31.74
N ILE A 3 11.18 10.14 -31.06
CA ILE A 3 11.32 9.92 -29.61
C ILE A 3 10.21 10.65 -28.82
N SER A 4 9.75 11.81 -29.31
CA SER A 4 8.65 12.56 -28.70
C SER A 4 7.31 11.81 -28.79
N THR A 5 6.98 11.21 -29.94
CA THR A 5 5.75 10.40 -30.07
C THR A 5 5.76 9.17 -29.18
N THR A 6 6.94 8.58 -28.93
CA THR A 6 7.09 7.47 -27.99
C THR A 6 6.84 7.92 -26.55
N GLY A 7 7.30 9.11 -26.16
CA GLY A 7 7.07 9.69 -24.83
C GLY A 7 5.59 9.96 -24.56
N GLU A 8 4.88 10.57 -25.50
CA GLU A 8 3.43 10.83 -25.41
C GLU A 8 2.63 9.53 -25.27
N PHE A 9 2.90 8.55 -26.13
CA PHE A 9 2.26 7.25 -26.10
C PHE A 9 2.48 6.54 -24.76
N LEU A 10 3.70 6.59 -24.22
CA LEU A 10 4.00 6.02 -22.91
C LEU A 10 3.19 6.68 -21.79
N ILE A 11 3.14 8.01 -21.73
CA ILE A 11 2.41 8.75 -20.70
C ILE A 11 0.91 8.41 -20.75
N GLU A 12 0.33 8.35 -21.93
CA GLU A 12 -1.08 8.01 -22.11
C GLU A 12 -1.37 6.57 -21.70
N SER A 13 -0.57 5.61 -22.19
CA SER A 13 -0.71 4.19 -21.85
C SER A 13 -0.56 3.94 -20.35
N ILE A 14 0.41 4.57 -19.70
CA ILE A 14 0.62 4.49 -18.25
C ILE A 14 -0.59 5.05 -17.49
N SER A 15 -1.16 6.18 -17.96
CA SER A 15 -2.33 6.79 -17.32
C SER A 15 -3.57 5.93 -17.43
N GLN A 16 -3.78 5.26 -18.57
CA GLN A 16 -4.87 4.31 -18.76
C GLN A 16 -4.70 3.07 -17.88
N LEU A 17 -3.48 2.52 -17.85
CA LEU A 17 -3.14 1.38 -17.00
C LEU A 17 -3.34 1.71 -15.51
N GLN A 18 -2.92 2.89 -15.07
CA GLN A 18 -3.13 3.34 -13.70
C GLN A 18 -4.60 3.35 -13.34
N ARG A 19 -5.47 3.96 -14.17
CA ARG A 19 -6.92 4.01 -13.94
C ARG A 19 -7.52 2.59 -13.86
N PHE A 20 -7.11 1.72 -14.76
CA PHE A 20 -7.58 0.33 -14.76
C PHE A 20 -7.20 -0.41 -13.48
N VAL A 21 -5.95 -0.29 -13.02
CA VAL A 21 -5.45 -0.93 -11.79
C VAL A 21 -6.16 -0.35 -10.56
N GLU A 22 -6.30 0.97 -10.45
CA GLU A 22 -7.00 1.64 -9.34
C GLU A 22 -8.46 1.21 -9.26
N LEU A 23 -9.16 1.15 -10.40
CA LEU A 23 -10.54 0.65 -10.48
C LEU A 23 -10.64 -0.81 -10.05
N SER A 24 -9.75 -1.67 -10.56
CA SER A 24 -9.77 -3.10 -10.24
C SER A 24 -9.57 -3.35 -8.74
N ILE A 25 -8.64 -2.65 -8.12
CA ILE A 25 -8.40 -2.75 -6.67
C ILE A 25 -9.58 -2.15 -5.89
N GLY A 26 -10.12 -0.99 -6.32
CA GLY A 26 -11.28 -0.36 -5.71
C GLY A 26 -12.50 -1.28 -5.72
N VAL A 27 -12.80 -1.91 -6.85
CA VAL A 27 -13.89 -2.89 -6.99
C VAL A 27 -13.64 -4.10 -6.08
N THR A 28 -12.42 -4.62 -6.04
CA THR A 28 -12.08 -5.77 -5.18
C THR A 28 -12.34 -5.45 -3.70
N ILE A 29 -11.90 -4.29 -3.24
CA ILE A 29 -12.13 -3.85 -1.84
C ILE A 29 -13.62 -3.62 -1.59
N ALA A 30 -14.33 -2.99 -2.52
CA ALA A 30 -15.78 -2.76 -2.40
C ALA A 30 -16.54 -4.09 -2.30
N VAL A 31 -16.17 -5.11 -3.08
CA VAL A 31 -16.75 -6.46 -2.99
C VAL A 31 -16.47 -7.09 -1.63
N ILE A 32 -15.24 -7.02 -1.13
CA ILE A 32 -14.89 -7.55 0.20
C ILE A 32 -15.69 -6.85 1.30
N LEU A 33 -15.78 -5.52 1.25
CA LEU A 33 -16.57 -4.73 2.20
C LEU A 33 -18.07 -5.08 2.10
N GLY A 34 -18.60 -5.22 0.89
CA GLY A 34 -19.98 -5.66 0.66
C GLY A 34 -20.25 -7.04 1.27
N LEU A 35 -19.38 -8.00 1.08
CA LEU A 35 -19.49 -9.34 1.68
C LEU A 35 -19.42 -9.30 3.21
N LEU A 36 -18.57 -8.45 3.78
CA LEU A 36 -18.48 -8.27 5.22
C LEU A 36 -19.78 -7.64 5.79
N LEU A 37 -20.32 -6.64 5.12
CA LEU A 37 -21.60 -6.02 5.52
C LEU A 37 -22.75 -7.01 5.42
N LEU A 38 -22.84 -7.73 4.29
CA LEU A 38 -23.87 -8.77 4.08
C LEU A 38 -23.84 -9.87 5.14
N ARG A 39 -22.67 -10.17 5.68
CA ARG A 39 -22.51 -11.15 6.76
C ARG A 39 -23.25 -10.76 8.04
N TYR A 40 -23.37 -9.45 8.34
CA TYR A 40 -24.01 -8.94 9.55
C TYR A 40 -25.50 -8.65 9.38
N LEU A 41 -25.98 -8.55 8.12
CA LEU A 41 -27.40 -8.37 7.83
C LEU A 41 -28.30 -9.42 8.51
N PRO A 42 -27.99 -10.73 8.48
CA PRO A 42 -28.83 -11.74 9.16
C PRO A 42 -28.90 -11.55 10.68
N GLU A 43 -27.84 -11.06 11.32
CA GLU A 43 -27.83 -10.77 12.76
C GLU A 43 -28.74 -9.56 13.06
N LEU A 44 -28.72 -8.51 12.19
CA LEU A 44 -29.56 -7.34 12.31
C LEU A 44 -31.03 -7.64 12.03
N PHE A 45 -31.33 -8.45 11.02
CA PHE A 45 -32.70 -8.78 10.60
C PHE A 45 -33.25 -10.07 11.20
N LYS A 46 -32.54 -10.70 12.14
CA LYS A 46 -32.90 -12.00 12.78
C LYS A 46 -33.21 -13.09 11.75
N LEU A 47 -32.51 -13.08 10.61
CA LEU A 47 -32.66 -14.11 9.58
C LEU A 47 -32.08 -15.45 10.05
N ASN A 48 -32.59 -16.55 9.45
CA ASN A 48 -32.13 -17.88 9.80
C ASN A 48 -30.61 -18.07 9.53
N PRO A 49 -29.76 -18.23 10.55
CA PRO A 49 -28.31 -18.35 10.41
C PRO A 49 -27.86 -19.66 9.74
N PHE A 50 -28.78 -20.62 9.58
CA PHE A 50 -28.50 -21.94 8.97
C PHE A 50 -28.86 -22.02 7.49
N GLY A 51 -29.37 -20.94 6.89
CA GLY A 51 -29.69 -20.89 5.46
C GLY A 51 -28.45 -21.07 4.56
N SER A 52 -28.61 -21.79 3.45
CA SER A 52 -27.52 -22.05 2.49
C SER A 52 -26.89 -20.76 1.98
N THR A 53 -27.69 -19.73 1.73
CA THR A 53 -27.26 -18.41 1.30
C THR A 53 -26.34 -17.73 2.33
N TYR A 54 -26.69 -17.85 3.63
CA TYR A 54 -25.87 -17.29 4.70
C TYR A 54 -24.52 -18.02 4.82
N GLN A 55 -24.51 -19.33 4.70
CA GLN A 55 -23.27 -20.10 4.73
C GLN A 55 -22.35 -19.78 3.54
N MET A 56 -22.93 -19.57 2.36
CA MET A 56 -22.17 -19.20 1.15
C MET A 56 -21.49 -17.83 1.31
N MET A 57 -22.17 -16.84 1.91
CA MET A 57 -21.59 -15.51 2.19
C MET A 57 -20.55 -15.54 3.32
N ARG A 58 -20.71 -16.45 4.28
CA ARG A 58 -19.83 -16.56 5.43
C ARG A 58 -18.47 -17.19 5.12
N ARG A 59 -18.41 -18.13 4.17
CA ARG A 59 -17.19 -18.87 3.84
C ARG A 59 -16.00 -17.98 3.50
N PRO A 60 -16.06 -17.05 2.51
CA PRO A 60 -14.91 -16.25 2.10
C PRO A 60 -14.46 -15.26 3.18
N THR A 61 -15.39 -14.80 4.04
CA THR A 61 -15.07 -13.83 5.11
C THR A 61 -14.61 -14.49 6.41
N ASN A 62 -14.86 -15.80 6.58
CA ASN A 62 -14.45 -16.52 7.79
C ASN A 62 -12.94 -16.53 7.99
N GLU A 63 -12.18 -16.78 6.94
CA GLU A 63 -10.72 -16.82 7.01
C GLU A 63 -10.14 -15.47 7.45
N LEU A 64 -10.65 -14.38 6.88
CA LEU A 64 -10.25 -13.01 7.25
C LEU A 64 -10.53 -12.72 8.73
N ILE A 65 -11.72 -13.05 9.20
CA ILE A 65 -12.11 -12.81 10.59
C ILE A 65 -11.35 -13.73 11.54
N GLN A 66 -11.12 -14.99 11.17
CA GLN A 66 -10.36 -15.92 11.98
C GLN A 66 -8.90 -15.47 12.12
N HIS A 67 -8.29 -14.96 11.06
CA HIS A 67 -6.95 -14.36 11.09
C HIS A 67 -6.89 -13.18 12.07
N MET A 68 -7.91 -12.31 12.06
CA MET A 68 -7.96 -11.17 12.97
C MET A 68 -8.19 -11.60 14.43
N ARG A 69 -8.95 -12.67 14.69
CA ARG A 69 -9.10 -13.23 16.04
C ARG A 69 -7.80 -13.79 16.61
N LEU A 70 -6.91 -14.29 15.77
CA LEU A 70 -5.57 -14.75 16.15
C LEU A 70 -4.55 -13.61 16.31
N SER A 71 -4.92 -12.40 15.91
CA SER A 71 -4.07 -11.20 16.02
C SER A 71 -3.82 -10.86 17.51
N ARG A 72 -2.61 -10.35 17.78
CA ARG A 72 -2.19 -9.89 19.12
C ARG A 72 -3.09 -8.76 19.68
N PHE A 73 -3.75 -8.02 18.80
CA PHE A 73 -4.60 -6.89 19.18
C PHE A 73 -6.04 -7.30 19.56
N HIS A 74 -6.49 -8.50 19.17
CA HIS A 74 -7.87 -8.92 19.41
C HIS A 74 -8.22 -9.02 20.89
N GLN A 75 -7.38 -9.66 21.70
CA GLN A 75 -7.66 -9.86 23.12
C GLN A 75 -7.72 -8.55 23.94
N PRO A 76 -6.73 -7.62 23.80
CA PRO A 76 -6.81 -6.32 24.48
C PRO A 76 -8.05 -5.52 24.07
N LEU A 77 -8.36 -5.47 22.77
CA LEU A 77 -9.52 -4.74 22.27
C LEU A 77 -10.85 -5.33 22.74
N ARG A 78 -10.97 -6.66 22.75
CA ARG A 78 -12.17 -7.33 23.29
C ARG A 78 -12.40 -7.02 24.75
N ARG A 79 -11.34 -6.94 25.56
CA ARG A 79 -11.45 -6.57 26.98
C ARG A 79 -11.88 -5.12 27.16
N SER A 80 -11.40 -4.20 26.30
CA SER A 80 -11.74 -2.78 26.38
C SER A 80 -13.15 -2.48 25.89
N PHE A 81 -13.62 -3.14 24.83
CA PHE A 81 -14.91 -2.83 24.19
C PHE A 81 -16.08 -3.70 24.69
N GLY A 82 -15.80 -4.84 25.33
CA GLY A 82 -16.86 -5.74 25.81
C GLY A 82 -17.60 -6.52 24.72
N PHE A 83 -17.30 -6.29 23.43
CA PHE A 83 -17.85 -7.01 22.28
C PHE A 83 -16.75 -7.56 21.38
N ASP A 84 -17.10 -8.41 20.37
CA ASP A 84 -16.12 -8.97 19.43
C ASP A 84 -15.64 -7.91 18.43
N PRO A 85 -14.39 -7.37 18.56
CA PRO A 85 -13.87 -6.30 17.72
C PRO A 85 -13.39 -6.80 16.35
N SER A 86 -13.52 -8.09 16.03
CA SER A 86 -12.90 -8.67 14.82
C SER A 86 -13.37 -8.01 13.52
N LEU A 87 -14.64 -7.59 13.42
CA LEU A 87 -15.13 -6.86 12.26
C LEU A 87 -14.45 -5.50 12.13
N LEU A 88 -14.42 -4.74 13.22
CA LEU A 88 -13.80 -3.42 13.25
C LEU A 88 -12.31 -3.52 12.88
N MET A 89 -11.63 -4.54 13.38
CA MET A 89 -10.23 -4.81 13.04
C MET A 89 -10.05 -5.12 11.56
N VAL A 90 -10.93 -5.91 10.94
CA VAL A 90 -10.89 -6.18 9.50
C VAL A 90 -11.12 -4.92 8.70
N LEU A 91 -12.09 -4.08 9.07
CA LEU A 91 -12.35 -2.82 8.36
C LEU A 91 -11.17 -1.86 8.44
N ILE A 92 -10.58 -1.69 9.64
CA ILE A 92 -9.38 -0.86 9.83
C ILE A 92 -8.21 -1.42 9.01
N ALA A 93 -8.01 -2.74 9.06
CA ALA A 93 -6.94 -3.40 8.32
C ALA A 93 -7.09 -3.23 6.80
N LEU A 94 -8.31 -3.34 6.26
CA LEU A 94 -8.59 -3.08 4.85
C LEU A 94 -8.38 -1.61 4.48
N ALA A 95 -8.75 -0.67 5.34
CA ALA A 95 -8.50 0.76 5.12
C ALA A 95 -6.99 1.06 5.08
N ILE A 96 -6.22 0.50 6.01
CA ILE A 96 -4.77 0.63 6.04
C ILE A 96 -4.15 -0.02 4.79
N LEU A 97 -4.58 -1.23 4.44
CA LEU A 97 -4.09 -1.93 3.25
C LEU A 97 -4.37 -1.11 1.98
N TRP A 98 -5.58 -0.58 1.86
CA TRP A 98 -5.93 0.32 0.75
C TRP A 98 -5.01 1.52 0.67
N TYR A 99 -4.80 2.22 1.80
CA TYR A 99 -3.93 3.39 1.87
C TYR A 99 -2.49 3.07 1.43
N VAL A 100 -1.93 1.98 1.96
CA VAL A 100 -0.57 1.53 1.64
C VAL A 100 -0.45 1.14 0.17
N VAL A 101 -1.37 0.31 -0.33
CA VAL A 101 -1.35 -0.16 -1.73
C VAL A 101 -1.53 1.01 -2.69
N ASN A 102 -2.48 1.90 -2.42
CA ASN A 102 -2.72 3.06 -3.27
C ASN A 102 -1.51 4.01 -3.29
N GLY A 103 -0.88 4.28 -2.13
CA GLY A 103 0.33 5.09 -2.05
C GLY A 103 1.51 4.49 -2.84
N VAL A 104 1.71 3.19 -2.72
CA VAL A 104 2.74 2.45 -3.47
C VAL A 104 2.46 2.54 -4.98
N LEU A 105 1.23 2.31 -5.42
CA LEU A 105 0.85 2.37 -6.83
C LEU A 105 1.00 3.78 -7.42
N GLN A 106 0.53 4.81 -6.72
CA GLN A 106 0.66 6.19 -7.18
C GLN A 106 2.12 6.57 -7.41
N ASN A 107 3.01 6.26 -6.48
CA ASN A 107 4.44 6.51 -6.63
C ASN A 107 5.05 5.72 -7.81
N PHE A 108 4.66 4.45 -7.98
CA PHE A 108 5.11 3.64 -9.09
C PHE A 108 4.73 4.25 -10.45
N PHE A 109 3.46 4.59 -10.62
CA PHE A 109 2.99 5.22 -11.87
C PHE A 109 3.57 6.61 -12.09
N PHE A 110 3.85 7.36 -11.02
CA PHE A 110 4.51 8.65 -11.12
C PHE A 110 5.94 8.51 -11.65
N ILE A 111 6.70 7.51 -11.18
CA ILE A 111 8.04 7.19 -11.69
C ILE A 111 7.98 6.85 -13.18
N LEU A 112 7.06 6.00 -13.58
CA LEU A 112 6.89 5.62 -14.99
C LEU A 112 6.55 6.83 -15.87
N ARG A 113 5.66 7.73 -15.43
CA ARG A 113 5.35 8.97 -16.15
C ARG A 113 6.56 9.90 -16.22
N GLY A 114 7.35 9.97 -15.17
CA GLY A 114 8.59 10.74 -15.16
C GLY A 114 9.58 10.28 -16.24
N LEU A 115 9.69 8.97 -16.46
CA LEU A 115 10.47 8.42 -17.59
C LEU A 115 9.87 8.82 -18.95
N GLY A 116 8.54 8.78 -19.08
CA GLY A 116 7.85 9.25 -20.28
C GLY A 116 8.10 10.74 -20.57
N TRP A 117 8.03 11.60 -19.55
CA TRP A 117 8.36 13.02 -19.66
C TRP A 117 9.82 13.26 -20.06
N SER A 118 10.75 12.47 -19.50
CA SER A 118 12.16 12.53 -19.88
C SER A 118 12.36 12.25 -21.39
N LEU A 119 11.75 11.19 -21.91
CA LEU A 119 11.80 10.84 -23.32
C LEU A 119 11.18 11.92 -24.21
N LEU A 120 10.03 12.48 -23.78
CA LEU A 120 9.36 13.56 -24.50
C LEU A 120 10.27 14.79 -24.62
N GLN A 121 10.93 15.19 -23.53
CA GLN A 121 11.84 16.34 -23.52
C GLN A 121 13.11 16.09 -24.34
N PHE A 122 13.66 14.89 -24.31
CA PHE A 122 14.77 14.55 -25.21
C PHE A 122 14.36 14.62 -26.69
N GLY A 123 13.15 14.13 -27.02
CA GLY A 123 12.61 14.23 -28.38
C GLY A 123 12.34 15.67 -28.85
N ALA A 124 12.04 16.58 -27.92
CA ALA A 124 11.89 18.00 -28.16
C ALA A 124 13.23 18.78 -28.22
N GLY A 125 14.36 18.07 -28.04
CA GLY A 125 15.70 18.69 -28.05
C GLY A 125 16.12 19.35 -26.73
N SER A 126 15.30 19.25 -25.68
CA SER A 126 15.59 19.84 -24.37
C SER A 126 16.36 18.87 -23.50
N ILE A 127 17.69 18.72 -23.73
CA ILE A 127 18.55 17.75 -23.04
C ILE A 127 18.58 17.99 -21.53
N PHE A 128 18.69 19.25 -21.10
CA PHE A 128 18.76 19.59 -19.67
C PHE A 128 17.49 19.16 -18.91
N THR A 129 16.31 19.50 -19.45
CA THR A 129 15.03 19.16 -18.83
C THR A 129 14.79 17.64 -18.86
N GLY A 130 15.13 16.98 -19.97
CA GLY A 130 15.03 15.53 -20.08
C GLY A 130 15.91 14.80 -19.06
N THR A 131 17.16 15.24 -18.88
CA THR A 131 18.09 14.68 -17.87
C THR A 131 17.59 14.92 -16.46
N ARG A 132 17.02 16.10 -16.16
CA ARG A 132 16.43 16.42 -14.86
C ARG A 132 15.30 15.45 -14.52
N TYR A 133 14.34 15.20 -15.42
CA TYR A 133 13.27 14.24 -15.21
C TYR A 133 13.77 12.81 -15.06
N LEU A 134 14.80 12.43 -15.82
CA LEU A 134 15.41 11.10 -15.71
C LEU A 134 16.02 10.88 -14.31
N ILE A 135 16.84 11.82 -13.85
CA ILE A 135 17.47 11.75 -12.53
C ILE A 135 16.39 11.72 -11.42
N GLY A 136 15.37 12.58 -11.51
CA GLY A 136 14.25 12.62 -10.58
C GLY A 136 13.54 11.26 -10.51
N SER A 137 13.25 10.65 -11.65
CA SER A 137 12.61 9.34 -11.74
C SER A 137 13.46 8.22 -11.13
N LEU A 138 14.77 8.23 -11.35
CA LEU A 138 15.70 7.24 -10.76
C LEU A 138 15.79 7.39 -9.23
N LEU A 139 15.86 8.63 -8.72
CA LEU A 139 15.85 8.89 -7.28
C LEU A 139 14.53 8.43 -6.64
N LEU A 140 13.40 8.75 -7.28
CA LEU A 140 12.09 8.27 -6.81
C LEU A 140 11.99 6.75 -6.86
N ALA A 141 12.57 6.09 -7.86
CA ALA A 141 12.58 4.62 -7.93
C ALA A 141 13.36 4.01 -6.76
N ALA A 142 14.49 4.59 -6.37
CA ALA A 142 15.25 4.15 -5.20
C ALA A 142 14.45 4.32 -3.89
N LEU A 143 13.82 5.51 -3.70
CA LEU A 143 12.96 5.76 -2.54
C LEU A 143 11.72 4.86 -2.53
N PHE A 144 11.12 4.63 -3.69
CA PHE A 144 9.99 3.71 -3.86
C PHE A 144 10.36 2.28 -3.46
N PHE A 145 11.54 1.79 -3.84
CA PHE A 145 12.01 0.48 -3.42
C PHE A 145 12.09 0.36 -1.89
N LEU A 146 12.60 1.39 -1.21
CA LEU A 146 12.63 1.43 0.25
C LEU A 146 11.21 1.46 0.85
N MET A 147 10.31 2.26 0.29
CA MET A 147 8.90 2.29 0.73
C MET A 147 8.21 0.93 0.53
N ALA A 148 8.48 0.24 -0.57
CA ALA A 148 7.92 -1.09 -0.84
C ALA A 148 8.43 -2.12 0.19
N LEU A 149 9.72 -2.12 0.52
CA LEU A 149 10.26 -2.97 1.59
C LEU A 149 9.60 -2.70 2.94
N MET A 150 9.45 -1.42 3.30
CA MET A 150 8.78 -1.03 4.55
C MET A 150 7.30 -1.44 4.55
N SER A 151 6.62 -1.32 3.42
CA SER A 151 5.22 -1.76 3.27
C SER A 151 5.06 -3.26 3.48
N ILE A 152 5.98 -4.09 2.97
CA ILE A 152 5.99 -5.54 3.19
C ILE A 152 6.13 -5.85 4.70
N VAL A 153 7.05 -5.17 5.39
CA VAL A 153 7.25 -5.35 6.83
C VAL A 153 5.99 -4.95 7.60
N PHE A 154 5.40 -3.80 7.24
CA PHE A 154 4.21 -3.27 7.90
C PHE A 154 2.98 -4.16 7.69
N VAL A 155 2.73 -4.62 6.45
CA VAL A 155 1.65 -5.56 6.13
C VAL A 155 1.84 -6.87 6.89
N ASN A 156 3.07 -7.40 6.96
CA ASN A 156 3.33 -8.61 7.76
C ASN A 156 3.11 -8.37 9.26
N TRP A 157 3.45 -7.20 9.78
CA TRP A 157 3.25 -6.87 11.18
C TRP A 157 1.76 -6.87 11.56
N ILE A 158 0.88 -6.38 10.65
CA ILE A 158 -0.56 -6.36 10.87
C ILE A 158 -1.20 -7.72 10.64
N PHE A 159 -0.90 -8.36 9.52
CA PHE A 159 -1.62 -9.55 9.02
C PHE A 159 -0.89 -10.86 9.25
N GLY A 160 0.43 -10.86 9.46
CA GLY A 160 1.24 -12.08 9.58
C GLY A 160 1.38 -12.91 8.28
N LEU A 161 0.93 -12.38 7.13
CA LEU A 161 0.81 -13.11 5.86
C LEU A 161 2.14 -13.26 5.10
N LEU A 162 3.06 -12.31 5.25
CA LEU A 162 4.28 -12.19 4.43
C LEU A 162 5.56 -12.47 5.25
N ARG A 163 5.52 -13.47 6.13
CA ARG A 163 6.58 -13.70 7.13
C ARG A 163 7.98 -13.83 6.50
N ARG A 164 8.13 -14.63 5.46
CA ARG A 164 9.42 -14.83 4.77
C ARG A 164 9.91 -13.56 4.08
N GLN A 165 9.02 -12.89 3.36
CA GLN A 165 9.31 -11.65 2.65
C GLN A 165 9.63 -10.49 3.62
N ALA A 166 8.94 -10.43 4.76
CA ALA A 166 9.18 -9.44 5.78
C ALA A 166 10.56 -9.62 6.45
N TRP A 167 11.00 -10.84 6.73
CA TRP A 167 12.35 -11.09 7.22
C TRP A 167 13.42 -10.64 6.22
N TRP A 168 13.24 -10.99 4.95
CA TRP A 168 14.13 -10.54 3.89
C TRP A 168 14.15 -9.00 3.75
N ALA A 169 12.99 -8.35 3.82
CA ALA A 169 12.88 -6.90 3.76
C ALA A 169 13.53 -6.22 4.98
N LEU A 170 13.32 -6.74 6.19
CA LEU A 170 13.96 -6.25 7.42
C LEU A 170 15.48 -6.34 7.34
N ASP A 171 16.00 -7.44 6.83
CA ASP A 171 17.46 -7.62 6.69
C ASP A 171 18.07 -6.55 5.78
N ARG A 172 17.36 -6.18 4.69
CA ARG A 172 17.77 -5.10 3.79
C ARG A 172 17.59 -3.70 4.39
N LEU A 173 16.58 -3.50 5.23
CA LEU A 173 16.34 -2.22 5.91
C LEU A 173 17.21 -2.03 7.15
N ASN A 174 17.73 -3.10 7.73
CA ASN A 174 18.48 -3.07 9.00
C ASN A 174 19.61 -2.03 9.04
N PRO A 175 20.49 -1.88 8.01
CA PRO A 175 21.52 -0.86 8.04
C PRO A 175 20.96 0.56 8.10
N LEU A 176 19.82 0.82 7.44
CA LEU A 176 19.15 2.12 7.49
C LEU A 176 18.42 2.34 8.82
N LEU A 177 17.77 1.32 9.35
CA LEU A 177 17.09 1.40 10.64
C LEU A 177 18.04 1.71 11.77
N ARG A 178 19.26 1.17 11.74
CA ARG A 178 20.32 1.46 12.73
C ARG A 178 20.72 2.94 12.73
N LEU A 179 20.67 3.64 11.59
CA LEU A 179 20.97 5.07 11.53
C LEU A 179 19.95 5.92 12.30
N PHE A 180 18.73 5.40 12.44
CA PHE A 180 17.61 6.06 13.15
C PHE A 180 17.32 5.40 14.50
N GLU A 181 18.24 4.59 15.02
CA GLU A 181 18.09 3.93 16.31
C GLU A 181 18.51 4.91 17.42
N PHE A 182 17.50 5.57 17.99
CA PHE A 182 17.68 6.45 19.11
C PHE A 182 17.50 5.67 20.41
N GLY A 183 18.44 5.84 21.35
CA GLY A 183 18.35 5.24 22.68
C GLY A 183 17.23 5.85 23.55
N GLY A 184 16.86 5.16 24.64
CA GLY A 184 15.91 5.67 25.63
C GLY A 184 14.44 5.56 25.21
N ALA A 185 13.65 6.61 25.44
CA ALA A 185 12.19 6.63 25.17
C ALA A 185 11.80 6.43 23.71
N PHE A 186 12.72 6.63 22.76
CA PHE A 186 12.50 6.49 21.33
C PHE A 186 12.95 5.12 20.78
N ALA A 187 13.38 4.20 21.64
CA ALA A 187 13.72 2.84 21.22
C ALA A 187 12.50 2.18 20.58
N GLY A 188 12.66 1.73 19.32
CA GLY A 188 11.58 1.13 18.53
C GLY A 188 10.82 2.07 17.58
N TRP A 189 11.07 3.37 17.61
CA TRP A 189 10.46 4.35 16.68
C TRP A 189 11.23 4.49 15.36
N SER A 190 12.40 3.87 15.24
CA SER A 190 13.27 3.93 14.05
C SER A 190 12.53 3.64 12.76
N PHE A 191 11.60 2.69 12.77
CA PHE A 191 10.79 2.35 11.61
C PHE A 191 9.85 3.50 11.18
N MET A 192 9.16 4.14 12.12
CA MET A 192 8.28 5.28 11.83
C MET A 192 9.08 6.50 11.36
N ILE A 193 10.22 6.77 12.01
CA ILE A 193 11.10 7.89 11.64
C ILE A 193 11.63 7.69 10.21
N LEU A 194 12.09 6.48 9.89
CA LEU A 194 12.55 6.16 8.55
C LEU A 194 11.43 6.31 7.51
N TRP A 195 10.21 5.86 7.83
CA TRP A 195 9.04 6.02 6.95
C TRP A 195 8.76 7.50 6.66
N ILE A 196 8.72 8.33 7.69
CA ILE A 196 8.50 9.77 7.56
C ILE A 196 9.63 10.40 6.74
N ALA A 197 10.89 10.06 7.03
CA ALA A 197 12.06 10.60 6.31
C ALA A 197 12.00 10.26 4.81
N ILE A 198 11.69 9.03 4.44
CA ILE A 198 11.55 8.61 3.04
C ILE A 198 10.37 9.33 2.37
N SER A 199 9.26 9.51 3.07
CA SER A 199 8.10 10.24 2.55
C SER A 199 8.43 11.69 2.24
N PHE A 200 9.12 12.39 3.16
CA PHE A 200 9.60 13.76 2.93
C PHE A 200 10.64 13.84 1.83
N ALA A 201 11.58 12.90 1.76
CA ALA A 201 12.56 12.83 0.68
C ALA A 201 11.87 12.64 -0.69
N SER A 202 10.85 11.81 -0.76
CA SER A 202 10.05 11.61 -1.98
C SER A 202 9.35 12.88 -2.43
N LEU A 203 8.72 13.62 -1.50
CA LEU A 203 8.10 14.92 -1.79
C LEU A 203 9.13 15.96 -2.24
N ALA A 204 10.30 16.01 -1.60
CA ALA A 204 11.38 16.92 -1.97
C ALA A 204 11.90 16.62 -3.38
N VAL A 205 12.11 15.34 -3.72
CA VAL A 205 12.52 14.96 -5.08
C VAL A 205 11.45 15.35 -6.10
N GLN A 206 10.17 15.15 -5.81
CA GLN A 206 9.08 15.57 -6.69
C GLN A 206 9.09 17.10 -6.90
N ALA A 207 9.21 17.88 -5.84
CA ALA A 207 9.22 19.34 -5.93
C ALA A 207 10.46 19.92 -6.67
N VAL A 208 11.63 19.26 -6.57
CA VAL A 208 12.88 19.74 -7.18
C VAL A 208 12.98 19.32 -8.65
N PHE A 209 12.57 18.11 -9.00
CA PHE A 209 12.84 17.54 -10.33
C PHE A 209 11.64 17.59 -11.28
N PHE A 210 10.42 17.70 -10.77
CA PHE A 210 9.17 17.75 -11.54
C PHE A 210 8.41 19.05 -11.33
#